data_d911cf165e61ae90655f2e8291d74426
#
_entry.id   d911cf165e61ae90655f2e8291d74426
#
_cell.length_a   1.000
_cell.length_b   1.000
_cell.length_c   1.000
_cell.angle_alpha   90.00
_cell.angle_beta   90.00
_cell.angle_gamma   90.00
#
_symmetry.space_group_name_H-M   'P 1'
#
loop_
_entity.id
_entity.type
_entity.pdbx_description
1 polymer ?
#
loop_
_entity_poly.entity_id
_entity_poly.type
_entity_poly.pdbx_seq_one_letter_code
_entity_poly.pdbx_strand_id
1 'polypeptide(L)'
;MNLKSKEVEELATSVNSAFAEFMSDIVNLDPGVVSEARTSRDNLLNNIAEFDNDDEFFDLCDSFNVHFGSFARKTKCRDLDDVDLMIGIAANGATYYSDDPWDEVRITASTTNAAQKDCTRLDGTLNSTLVSNKFKKKLESVRGYSRSEIRRNGEAIVLNLISKEWSFDIVPCFHTVKESDGRSYYLIPNGRGQWKKTAPDKDKEHVTSTNQSKDGRVLELIRLCKKWNKVKNTKTLPSYMLETMIINFADSQAELNKWMDFRFRDALSYIADHILSPVYDMKEIQGNINNLDIEDKLRLQQKARTDYSKACEAWQQERADNHKEAIKKWGEIFGSDFPTYG
;
A
#
# COMPACT_ATOMS: atom_id res chain seq x y z
N MET A 1 24.19 32.96 -13.46
CA MET A 1 24.25 32.11 -14.64
C MET A 1 24.92 30.83 -14.21
N ASN A 2 24.14 29.90 -13.63
CA ASN A 2 24.64 28.62 -13.12
C ASN A 2 24.39 27.56 -14.20
N LEU A 3 25.46 27.17 -14.85
CA LEU A 3 25.50 25.99 -15.72
C LEU A 3 25.35 24.77 -14.79
N LYS A 4 24.15 24.17 -14.75
CA LYS A 4 24.01 22.78 -14.29
C LYS A 4 24.85 21.94 -15.25
N SER A 5 25.88 21.29 -14.72
CA SER A 5 26.61 20.23 -15.41
C SER A 5 25.56 19.21 -15.87
N LYS A 6 25.46 19.00 -17.19
CA LYS A 6 24.79 17.78 -17.71
C LYS A 6 25.61 16.61 -17.18
N GLU A 7 25.05 15.89 -16.21
CA GLU A 7 25.50 14.52 -15.97
C GLU A 7 25.39 13.80 -17.30
N VAL A 8 26.49 13.22 -17.73
CA VAL A 8 26.50 12.31 -18.86
C VAL A 8 25.69 11.11 -18.40
N GLU A 9 24.49 10.92 -18.95
CA GLU A 9 23.74 9.68 -18.75
C GLU A 9 24.65 8.52 -19.19
N GLU A 10 25.13 7.75 -18.22
CA GLU A 10 25.81 6.48 -18.52
C GLU A 10 24.74 5.55 -19.12
N LEU A 11 24.82 5.34 -20.41
CA LEU A 11 23.87 4.48 -21.12
C LEU A 11 24.04 3.01 -20.66
N ALA A 12 22.95 2.29 -20.57
CA ALA A 12 22.94 0.92 -20.08
C ALA A 12 23.70 -0.02 -21.01
N THR A 13 24.81 -0.59 -20.57
CA THR A 13 25.67 -1.50 -21.38
C THR A 13 25.46 -2.98 -21.04
N SER A 14 24.70 -3.29 -19.99
CA SER A 14 24.35 -4.64 -19.57
C SER A 14 22.91 -4.71 -19.04
N VAL A 15 22.34 -5.91 -18.98
CA VAL A 15 21.01 -6.12 -18.39
C VAL A 15 20.97 -5.63 -16.95
N ASN A 16 22.04 -5.90 -16.18
CA ASN A 16 22.11 -5.47 -14.78
C ASN A 16 22.15 -3.94 -14.62
N SER A 17 22.92 -3.22 -15.47
CA SER A 17 22.94 -1.75 -15.44
C SER A 17 21.59 -1.18 -15.85
N ALA A 18 20.92 -1.75 -16.85
CA ALA A 18 19.57 -1.34 -17.25
C ALA A 18 18.54 -1.51 -16.13
N PHE A 19 18.55 -2.64 -15.42
CA PHE A 19 17.67 -2.81 -14.25
C PHE A 19 18.01 -1.88 -13.10
N ALA A 20 19.30 -1.61 -12.85
CA ALA A 20 19.72 -0.67 -11.79
C ALA A 20 19.19 0.74 -12.08
N GLU A 21 19.38 1.25 -13.30
CA GLU A 21 18.84 2.53 -13.77
C GLU A 21 17.31 2.55 -13.70
N PHE A 22 16.64 1.53 -14.25
CA PHE A 22 15.17 1.43 -14.22
C PHE A 22 14.61 1.43 -12.79
N MET A 23 15.25 0.70 -11.88
CA MET A 23 14.85 0.68 -10.47
C MET A 23 15.03 2.03 -9.80
N SER A 24 16.16 2.72 -10.03
CA SER A 24 16.49 3.99 -9.40
C SER A 24 15.57 5.11 -9.91
N ASP A 25 15.40 5.22 -11.22
CA ASP A 25 14.85 6.42 -11.85
C ASP A 25 13.33 6.31 -12.10
N ILE A 26 12.84 5.09 -12.29
CA ILE A 26 11.46 4.84 -12.75
C ILE A 26 10.62 4.09 -11.69
N VAL A 27 11.21 3.14 -10.96
CA VAL A 27 10.44 2.26 -10.07
C VAL A 27 10.44 2.74 -8.63
N ASN A 28 11.60 3.06 -8.08
CA ASN A 28 11.73 3.47 -6.68
C ASN A 28 11.28 4.92 -6.48
N LEU A 29 10.72 5.20 -5.30
CA LEU A 29 10.44 6.57 -4.91
C LEU A 29 11.76 7.36 -4.79
N ASP A 30 11.73 8.61 -5.21
CA ASP A 30 12.82 9.54 -4.98
C ASP A 30 13.09 9.72 -3.48
N PRO A 31 14.35 9.60 -3.01
CA PRO A 31 14.68 9.75 -1.59
C PRO A 31 14.30 11.11 -1.00
N GLY A 32 14.38 12.19 -1.79
CA GLY A 32 13.96 13.54 -1.39
C GLY A 32 12.45 13.60 -1.15
N VAL A 33 11.65 13.05 -2.09
CA VAL A 33 10.19 12.93 -1.96
C VAL A 33 9.81 12.11 -0.73
N VAL A 34 10.51 11.00 -0.47
CA VAL A 34 10.28 10.17 0.74
C VAL A 34 10.56 10.95 2.02
N SER A 35 11.65 11.72 2.07
CA SER A 35 12.00 12.56 3.22
C SER A 35 10.95 13.64 3.46
N GLU A 36 10.54 14.30 2.40
CA GLU A 36 9.52 15.36 2.45
C GLU A 36 8.15 14.83 2.88
N ALA A 37 7.75 13.65 2.38
CA ALA A 37 6.51 13.00 2.77
C ALA A 37 6.49 12.62 4.26
N ARG A 38 7.61 12.15 4.79
CA ARG A 38 7.75 11.87 6.22
C ARG A 38 7.61 13.13 7.07
N THR A 39 8.31 14.22 6.70
CA THR A 39 8.20 15.51 7.39
C THR A 39 6.76 16.04 7.34
N SER A 40 6.10 15.99 6.18
CA SER A 40 4.71 16.40 6.01
C SER A 40 3.75 15.57 6.86
N ARG A 41 3.98 14.25 6.93
CA ARG A 41 3.21 13.32 7.78
C ARG A 41 3.35 13.68 9.26
N ASP A 42 4.59 13.91 9.71
CA ASP A 42 4.85 14.20 11.12
C ASP A 42 4.21 15.55 11.52
N ASN A 43 4.24 16.54 10.63
CA ASN A 43 3.51 17.79 10.82
C ASN A 43 1.98 17.59 10.87
N LEU A 44 1.43 16.70 10.04
CA LEU A 44 0.01 16.37 10.07
C LEU A 44 -0.37 15.70 11.40
N LEU A 45 0.44 14.75 11.89
CA LEU A 45 0.20 14.09 13.17
C LEU A 45 0.26 15.07 14.34
N ASN A 46 1.20 16.02 14.35
CA ASN A 46 1.26 17.08 15.35
C ASN A 46 -0.01 17.95 15.34
N ASN A 47 -0.52 18.33 14.15
CA ASN A 47 -1.78 19.07 14.06
C ASN A 47 -3.00 18.25 14.53
N ILE A 48 -3.01 16.94 14.28
CA ILE A 48 -4.09 16.05 14.74
C ILE A 48 -4.03 15.87 16.28
N ALA A 49 -2.85 15.76 16.88
CA ALA A 49 -2.69 15.66 18.32
C ALA A 49 -3.32 16.85 19.07
N GLU A 50 -3.31 18.06 18.48
CA GLU A 50 -3.98 19.23 19.06
C GLU A 50 -5.52 19.10 19.11
N PHE A 51 -6.12 18.14 18.41
CA PHE A 51 -7.56 17.92 18.45
C PHE A 51 -8.04 17.42 19.82
N ASP A 52 -7.18 16.76 20.57
CA ASP A 52 -7.44 16.27 21.93
C ASP A 52 -7.71 17.40 22.95
N ASN A 53 -7.33 18.64 22.60
CA ASN A 53 -7.59 19.83 23.41
C ASN A 53 -9.02 20.37 23.26
N ASP A 54 -9.89 19.74 22.47
CA ASP A 54 -11.26 20.14 22.21
C ASP A 54 -12.24 19.17 22.86
N ASP A 55 -12.86 19.56 23.95
CA ASP A 55 -13.83 18.75 24.71
C ASP A 55 -15.04 18.28 23.87
N GLU A 56 -15.30 18.90 22.71
CA GLU A 56 -16.34 18.50 21.77
C GLU A 56 -15.83 17.51 20.72
N PHE A 57 -14.55 17.17 20.74
CA PHE A 57 -13.94 16.18 19.83
C PHE A 57 -13.77 14.82 20.53
N PHE A 58 -13.26 13.84 19.81
CA PHE A 58 -12.91 12.54 20.36
C PHE A 58 -11.62 12.64 21.17
N ASP A 59 -11.56 11.97 22.30
CA ASP A 59 -10.29 11.74 22.98
C ASP A 59 -9.44 10.84 22.07
N LEU A 60 -8.24 11.27 21.72
CA LEU A 60 -7.34 10.51 20.87
C LEU A 60 -6.46 9.57 21.69
N CYS A 61 -5.95 8.54 21.04
CA CYS A 61 -5.05 7.57 21.66
C CYS A 61 -3.86 7.32 20.74
N ASP A 62 -2.80 8.11 20.89
CA ASP A 62 -1.62 8.09 20.02
C ASP A 62 -0.93 6.73 19.97
N SER A 63 -1.03 5.92 21.04
CA SER A 63 -0.48 4.57 21.08
C SER A 63 -1.14 3.62 20.05
N PHE A 64 -2.30 4.00 19.53
CA PHE A 64 -3.01 3.25 18.46
C PHE A 64 -2.93 3.93 17.09
N ASN A 65 -2.13 4.98 16.95
CA ASN A 65 -1.82 5.55 15.65
C ASN A 65 -0.95 4.57 14.85
N VAL A 66 -1.30 4.33 13.59
CA VAL A 66 -0.58 3.37 12.75
C VAL A 66 -0.23 4.00 11.40
N HIS A 67 1.06 3.95 11.08
CA HIS A 67 1.51 4.18 9.70
C HIS A 67 1.31 2.88 8.92
N PHE A 68 0.40 2.87 7.97
CA PHE A 68 0.06 1.66 7.21
C PHE A 68 0.13 1.90 5.70
N GLY A 69 -0.43 0.99 4.90
CA GLY A 69 -0.41 1.10 3.44
C GLY A 69 0.95 0.83 2.81
N SER A 70 1.05 1.07 1.52
CA SER A 70 2.23 0.70 0.73
C SER A 70 3.45 1.57 1.02
N PHE A 71 3.25 2.85 1.38
CA PHE A 71 4.34 3.74 1.77
C PHE A 71 5.01 3.26 3.07
N ALA A 72 4.22 2.90 4.08
CA ALA A 72 4.74 2.41 5.36
C ALA A 72 5.44 1.04 5.23
N ARG A 73 4.95 0.15 4.37
CA ARG A 73 5.57 -1.15 4.06
C ARG A 73 6.77 -1.05 3.12
N LYS A 74 7.09 0.16 2.59
CA LYS A 74 8.15 0.40 1.59
C LYS A 74 7.93 -0.36 0.27
N THR A 75 6.68 -0.67 -0.05
CA THR A 75 6.26 -1.35 -1.30
C THR A 75 5.64 -0.40 -2.31
N LYS A 76 5.62 0.92 -2.01
CA LYS A 76 5.15 1.95 -2.93
C LYS A 76 6.15 2.13 -4.07
N CYS A 77 5.66 2.17 -5.30
CA CYS A 77 6.45 2.55 -6.47
C CYS A 77 6.15 4.00 -6.88
N ARG A 78 7.05 4.58 -7.65
CA ARG A 78 6.90 5.94 -8.22
C ARG A 78 5.63 6.02 -9.09
N ASP A 79 4.80 7.07 -9.04
CA ASP A 79 5.00 8.22 -8.18
C ASP A 79 4.32 8.01 -6.81
N LEU A 80 4.72 8.82 -5.80
CA LEU A 80 4.01 8.82 -4.54
C LEU A 80 2.67 9.55 -4.72
N ASP A 81 1.56 8.84 -4.51
CA ASP A 81 0.20 9.35 -4.66
C ASP A 81 -0.56 9.45 -3.33
N ASP A 82 -0.24 8.57 -2.36
CA ASP A 82 -0.89 8.55 -1.05
C ASP A 82 0.08 8.18 0.10
N VAL A 83 -0.25 8.67 1.30
CA VAL A 83 0.35 8.28 2.58
C VAL A 83 -0.78 7.94 3.55
N ASP A 84 -0.84 6.69 3.97
CA ASP A 84 -1.93 6.16 4.79
C ASP A 84 -1.64 6.27 6.29
N LEU A 85 -2.59 6.78 7.07
CA LEU A 85 -2.50 6.96 8.52
C LEU A 85 -3.77 6.50 9.21
N MET A 86 -3.66 5.64 10.21
CA MET A 86 -4.73 5.41 11.17
C MET A 86 -4.52 6.30 12.39
N ILE A 87 -5.62 6.90 12.86
CA ILE A 87 -5.65 7.76 14.04
C ILE A 87 -6.51 7.09 15.12
N GLY A 88 -5.89 6.74 16.23
CA GLY A 88 -6.52 6.05 17.32
C GLY A 88 -7.48 6.94 18.10
N ILE A 89 -8.70 6.44 18.32
CA ILE A 89 -9.71 7.05 19.19
C ILE A 89 -9.76 6.23 20.47
N ALA A 90 -9.77 6.91 21.64
CA ALA A 90 -9.99 6.28 22.93
C ALA A 90 -11.42 5.72 23.00
N ALA A 91 -11.55 4.47 23.45
CA ALA A 91 -12.86 3.82 23.52
C ALA A 91 -13.79 4.44 24.55
N ASN A 92 -13.27 4.93 25.68
CA ASN A 92 -14.04 5.59 26.75
C ASN A 92 -15.26 4.78 27.21
N GLY A 93 -15.13 3.44 27.24
CA GLY A 93 -16.23 2.53 27.58
C GLY A 93 -17.10 2.11 26.40
N ALA A 94 -16.78 2.49 25.17
CA ALA A 94 -17.38 1.89 23.97
C ALA A 94 -17.08 0.40 23.90
N THR A 95 -18.03 -0.38 23.42
CA THR A 95 -17.91 -1.82 23.22
C THR A 95 -18.23 -2.20 21.80
N TYR A 96 -17.86 -3.39 21.36
CA TYR A 96 -18.14 -3.85 20.02
C TYR A 96 -18.64 -5.30 20.03
N TYR A 97 -19.26 -5.70 18.93
CA TYR A 97 -19.79 -7.06 18.75
C TYR A 97 -18.72 -7.90 18.07
N SER A 98 -18.01 -8.74 18.83
CA SER A 98 -16.91 -9.57 18.32
C SER A 98 -17.34 -10.62 17.27
N ASP A 99 -18.58 -11.08 17.37
CA ASP A 99 -19.17 -12.12 16.52
C ASP A 99 -19.76 -11.56 15.20
N ASP A 100 -19.79 -10.23 15.05
CA ASP A 100 -20.20 -9.61 13.79
C ASP A 100 -19.24 -9.99 12.66
N PRO A 101 -19.70 -10.05 11.39
CA PRO A 101 -18.83 -10.20 10.23
C PRO A 101 -17.71 -9.18 10.22
N TRP A 102 -16.52 -9.60 9.83
CA TRP A 102 -15.31 -8.76 9.89
C TRP A 102 -15.46 -7.41 9.17
N ASP A 103 -16.33 -7.32 8.15
CA ASP A 103 -16.57 -6.13 7.32
C ASP A 103 -17.82 -5.32 7.70
N GLU A 104 -18.58 -5.75 8.73
CA GLU A 104 -19.81 -5.10 9.21
C GLU A 104 -19.93 -5.07 10.73
N VAL A 105 -18.82 -4.79 11.41
CA VAL A 105 -18.76 -4.73 12.89
C VAL A 105 -19.55 -3.53 13.41
N ARG A 106 -20.36 -3.76 14.44
CA ARG A 106 -21.07 -2.72 15.20
C ARG A 106 -20.26 -2.33 16.45
N ILE A 107 -20.23 -1.05 16.74
CA ILE A 107 -19.67 -0.52 18.00
C ILE A 107 -20.82 0.16 18.75
N THR A 108 -21.02 -0.19 20.01
CA THR A 108 -21.88 0.55 20.92
C THR A 108 -21.11 1.76 21.42
N ALA A 109 -21.65 2.95 21.22
CA ALA A 109 -20.99 4.21 21.59
C ALA A 109 -20.79 4.34 23.11
N SER A 110 -19.74 5.07 23.48
CA SER A 110 -19.54 5.51 24.87
C SER A 110 -20.70 6.38 25.33
N THR A 111 -21.12 6.17 26.57
CA THR A 111 -22.12 7.01 27.25
C THR A 111 -21.51 8.22 27.95
N THR A 112 -20.17 8.31 28.04
CA THR A 112 -19.46 9.38 28.72
C THR A 112 -18.81 10.39 27.77
N ASN A 113 -18.42 9.97 26.54
CA ASN A 113 -17.80 10.87 25.58
C ASN A 113 -18.86 11.56 24.70
N ALA A 114 -18.90 12.91 24.73
CA ALA A 114 -19.89 13.71 23.99
C ALA A 114 -19.77 13.52 22.46
N ALA A 115 -18.56 13.49 21.92
CA ALA A 115 -18.32 13.34 20.49
C ALA A 115 -18.82 11.98 19.96
N GLN A 116 -18.69 10.90 20.74
CA GLN A 116 -19.25 9.60 20.38
C GLN A 116 -20.78 9.61 20.40
N LYS A 117 -21.40 10.26 21.42
CA LYS A 117 -22.86 10.43 21.47
C LYS A 117 -23.42 11.14 20.23
N ASP A 118 -22.77 12.21 19.79
CA ASP A 118 -23.15 12.96 18.59
C ASP A 118 -23.11 12.11 17.30
N CYS A 119 -22.29 11.07 17.32
CA CYS A 119 -22.10 10.16 16.20
C CYS A 119 -22.89 8.84 16.34
N THR A 120 -23.82 8.77 17.31
CA THR A 120 -24.60 7.57 17.61
C THR A 120 -25.90 7.51 16.80
N ARG A 121 -26.27 6.31 16.35
CA ARG A 121 -27.58 6.02 15.78
C ARG A 121 -28.64 5.85 16.87
N LEU A 122 -29.92 5.82 16.47
CA LEU A 122 -31.03 5.61 17.39
C LEU A 122 -30.96 4.27 18.16
N ASP A 123 -30.30 3.27 17.60
CA ASP A 123 -30.07 1.96 18.20
C ASP A 123 -28.87 1.92 19.17
N GLY A 124 -28.22 3.05 19.42
CA GLY A 124 -27.04 3.15 20.29
C GLY A 124 -25.72 2.80 19.63
N THR A 125 -25.73 2.42 18.33
CA THR A 125 -24.49 2.09 17.62
C THR A 125 -23.79 3.32 17.05
N LEU A 126 -22.45 3.31 17.06
CA LEU A 126 -21.60 4.38 16.56
C LEU A 126 -21.53 4.35 15.03
N ASN A 127 -21.92 5.45 14.41
CA ASN A 127 -21.92 5.59 12.96
C ASN A 127 -20.54 6.06 12.47
N SER A 128 -19.78 5.18 11.82
CA SER A 128 -18.44 5.49 11.31
C SER A 128 -18.41 6.62 10.28
N THR A 129 -19.49 6.82 9.51
CA THR A 129 -19.61 7.96 8.58
C THR A 129 -19.68 9.29 9.32
N LEU A 130 -20.43 9.37 10.44
CA LEU A 130 -20.50 10.58 11.27
C LEU A 130 -19.15 10.86 11.95
N VAL A 131 -18.48 9.81 12.44
CA VAL A 131 -17.12 9.92 12.99
C VAL A 131 -16.17 10.49 11.94
N SER A 132 -16.12 9.93 10.74
CA SER A 132 -15.27 10.43 9.66
C SER A 132 -15.61 11.88 9.27
N ASN A 133 -16.89 12.25 9.25
CA ASN A 133 -17.31 13.62 8.96
C ASN A 133 -16.88 14.60 10.06
N LYS A 134 -16.89 14.19 11.34
CA LYS A 134 -16.41 15.01 12.46
C LYS A 134 -14.90 15.23 12.36
N PHE A 135 -14.11 14.19 12.02
CA PHE A 135 -12.68 14.32 11.70
C PHE A 135 -12.44 15.26 10.51
N LYS A 136 -13.18 15.08 9.41
CA LYS A 136 -13.09 15.97 8.23
C LYS A 136 -13.30 17.42 8.61
N LYS A 137 -14.38 17.73 9.34
CA LYS A 137 -14.70 19.09 9.81
C LYS A 137 -13.59 19.66 10.70
N LYS A 138 -13.00 18.86 11.56
CA LYS A 138 -11.90 19.27 12.43
C LYS A 138 -10.64 19.59 11.62
N LEU A 139 -10.29 18.76 10.64
CA LEU A 139 -9.18 19.02 9.73
C LEU A 139 -9.38 20.31 8.91
N GLU A 140 -10.59 20.61 8.46
CA GLU A 140 -10.94 21.86 7.77
C GLU A 140 -10.71 23.11 8.62
N SER A 141 -10.76 22.99 9.94
CA SER A 141 -10.51 24.10 10.88
C SER A 141 -9.02 24.37 11.11
N VAL A 142 -8.12 23.47 10.69
CA VAL A 142 -6.68 23.68 10.80
C VAL A 142 -6.22 24.77 9.83
N ARG A 143 -5.64 25.84 10.35
CA ARG A 143 -5.23 27.00 9.55
C ARG A 143 -4.36 26.65 8.35
N GLY A 144 -3.47 25.65 8.49
CA GLY A 144 -2.59 25.18 7.41
C GLY A 144 -3.30 24.45 6.27
N TYR A 145 -4.54 24.00 6.50
CA TYR A 145 -5.32 23.22 5.54
C TYR A 145 -6.51 23.98 4.93
N SER A 146 -6.65 25.27 5.23
CA SER A 146 -7.80 26.12 4.81
C SER A 146 -7.98 26.21 3.29
N ARG A 147 -6.96 25.92 2.49
CA ARG A 147 -7.02 25.87 1.02
C ARG A 147 -6.90 24.45 0.45
N SER A 148 -6.74 23.45 1.32
CA SER A 148 -6.61 22.06 0.92
C SER A 148 -7.98 21.47 0.58
N GLU A 149 -8.02 20.55 -0.36
CA GLU A 149 -9.22 19.75 -0.59
C GLU A 149 -9.29 18.65 0.45
N ILE A 150 -10.35 18.63 1.26
CA ILE A 150 -10.60 17.59 2.25
C ILE A 150 -11.93 16.91 1.95
N ARG A 151 -11.89 15.64 1.63
CA ARG A 151 -13.10 14.86 1.29
C ARG A 151 -13.08 13.49 1.98
N ARG A 152 -14.26 12.93 2.21
CA ARG A 152 -14.39 11.53 2.62
C ARG A 152 -14.40 10.65 1.36
N ASN A 153 -13.67 9.55 1.41
CA ASN A 153 -13.62 8.54 0.36
C ASN A 153 -13.58 7.14 1.00
N GLY A 154 -14.70 6.42 0.96
CA GLY A 154 -14.81 5.11 1.59
C GLY A 154 -14.49 5.16 3.08
N GLU A 155 -13.43 4.49 3.48
CA GLU A 155 -12.94 4.38 4.85
C GLU A 155 -12.15 5.61 5.33
N ALA A 156 -11.58 6.37 4.40
CA ALA A 156 -10.62 7.43 4.67
C ALA A 156 -11.20 8.85 4.54
N ILE A 157 -10.59 9.77 5.25
CA ILE A 157 -10.62 11.21 4.95
C ILE A 157 -9.37 11.51 4.15
N VAL A 158 -9.55 11.93 2.89
CA VAL A 158 -8.47 12.30 1.98
C VAL A 158 -8.17 13.77 2.13
N LEU A 159 -6.93 14.10 2.49
CA LEU A 159 -6.41 15.45 2.57
C LEU A 159 -5.40 15.69 1.42
N ASN A 160 -5.80 16.49 0.44
CA ASN A 160 -4.95 16.91 -0.67
C ASN A 160 -4.30 18.26 -0.34
N LEU A 161 -3.02 18.27 -0.03
CA LEU A 161 -2.26 19.50 0.19
C LEU A 161 -1.95 20.16 -1.15
N ILE A 162 -2.21 21.49 -1.28
CA ILE A 162 -1.92 22.24 -2.52
C ILE A 162 -0.43 22.22 -2.90
N SER A 163 0.44 22.08 -1.90
CA SER A 163 1.90 22.14 -2.09
C SER A 163 2.55 20.78 -2.34
N LYS A 164 1.75 19.71 -2.43
CA LYS A 164 2.25 18.33 -2.55
C LYS A 164 1.54 17.58 -3.67
N GLU A 165 2.26 16.66 -4.30
CA GLU A 165 1.70 15.80 -5.35
C GLU A 165 0.99 14.55 -4.77
N TRP A 166 1.18 14.26 -3.47
CA TRP A 166 0.51 13.17 -2.77
C TRP A 166 -0.59 13.68 -1.82
N SER A 167 -1.53 12.80 -1.52
CA SER A 167 -2.55 12.99 -0.49
C SER A 167 -2.20 12.25 0.79
N PHE A 168 -2.91 12.61 1.87
CA PHE A 168 -2.99 11.79 3.07
C PHE A 168 -4.34 11.11 3.16
N ASP A 169 -4.34 9.81 3.38
CA ASP A 169 -5.52 9.02 3.68
C ASP A 169 -5.58 8.79 5.19
N ILE A 170 -6.44 9.55 5.88
CA ILE A 170 -6.57 9.57 7.34
C ILE A 170 -7.76 8.70 7.71
N VAL A 171 -7.53 7.65 8.49
CA VAL A 171 -8.53 6.66 8.87
C VAL A 171 -8.70 6.66 10.39
N PRO A 172 -9.81 7.15 10.95
CA PRO A 172 -10.08 7.01 12.38
C PRO A 172 -10.24 5.53 12.74
N CYS A 173 -9.68 5.13 13.89
CA CYS A 173 -9.77 3.73 14.30
C CYS A 173 -9.94 3.56 15.81
N PHE A 174 -10.51 2.44 16.23
CA PHE A 174 -10.45 1.92 17.57
C PHE A 174 -9.58 0.66 17.59
N HIS A 175 -8.93 0.39 18.72
CA HIS A 175 -8.19 -0.85 18.92
C HIS A 175 -8.95 -1.75 19.91
N THR A 176 -9.14 -3.03 19.55
CA THR A 176 -9.90 -3.98 20.39
C THR A 176 -9.04 -4.55 21.52
N VAL A 177 -9.69 -5.03 22.56
CA VAL A 177 -9.08 -5.99 23.47
C VAL A 177 -8.78 -7.30 22.73
N LYS A 178 -7.99 -8.18 23.32
CA LYS A 178 -7.77 -9.53 22.76
C LYS A 178 -9.07 -10.31 22.74
N GLU A 179 -9.40 -10.86 21.59
CA GLU A 179 -10.53 -11.78 21.39
C GLU A 179 -10.18 -13.20 21.82
N SER A 180 -11.12 -14.13 21.67
CA SER A 180 -10.95 -15.54 22.06
C SER A 180 -9.85 -16.27 21.29
N ASP A 181 -9.52 -15.78 20.08
CA ASP A 181 -8.39 -16.28 19.26
C ASP A 181 -7.03 -15.75 19.73
N GLY A 182 -6.99 -14.92 20.77
CA GLY A 182 -5.79 -14.28 21.32
C GLY A 182 -5.31 -13.06 20.56
N ARG A 183 -6.05 -12.60 19.54
CA ARG A 183 -5.70 -11.49 18.64
C ARG A 183 -6.46 -10.22 19.04
N SER A 184 -5.85 -9.07 18.81
CA SER A 184 -6.51 -7.78 18.80
C SER A 184 -6.56 -7.22 17.39
N TYR A 185 -7.50 -6.35 17.11
CA TYR A 185 -7.79 -5.80 15.80
C TYR A 185 -7.94 -4.28 15.86
N TYR A 186 -7.72 -3.62 14.75
CA TYR A 186 -8.19 -2.27 14.55
C TYR A 186 -9.58 -2.30 13.91
N LEU A 187 -10.50 -1.48 14.41
CA LEU A 187 -11.81 -1.26 13.84
C LEU A 187 -11.77 0.08 13.10
N ILE A 188 -11.92 0.04 11.78
CA ILE A 188 -11.91 1.21 10.90
C ILE A 188 -13.27 1.37 10.23
N PRO A 189 -13.65 2.57 9.74
CA PRO A 189 -14.86 2.75 8.95
C PRO A 189 -14.92 1.77 7.78
N ASN A 190 -16.11 1.20 7.49
CA ASN A 190 -16.30 0.36 6.32
C ASN A 190 -16.86 1.11 5.08
N GLY A 191 -16.94 2.46 5.18
CA GLY A 191 -17.49 3.32 4.13
C GLY A 191 -19.02 3.38 4.09
N ARG A 192 -19.73 2.50 4.79
CA ARG A 192 -21.20 2.36 4.81
C ARG A 192 -21.84 2.71 6.16
N GLY A 193 -21.07 3.24 7.09
CA GLY A 193 -21.52 3.69 8.40
C GLY A 193 -21.35 2.66 9.53
N GLN A 194 -20.85 1.46 9.23
CA GLN A 194 -20.39 0.47 10.20
C GLN A 194 -18.87 0.44 10.23
N TRP A 195 -18.30 -0.52 10.94
CA TRP A 195 -16.87 -0.69 11.11
C TRP A 195 -16.41 -2.01 10.50
N LYS A 196 -15.13 -2.14 10.23
CA LYS A 196 -14.53 -3.42 9.79
C LYS A 196 -13.22 -3.68 10.53
N LYS A 197 -12.90 -4.95 10.76
CA LYS A 197 -11.65 -5.39 11.36
C LYS A 197 -10.50 -5.27 10.35
N THR A 198 -9.34 -4.84 10.83
CA THR A 198 -8.06 -4.89 10.11
C THR A 198 -6.90 -5.07 11.08
N ALA A 199 -5.74 -5.50 10.58
CA ALA A 199 -4.53 -5.74 11.37
C ALA A 199 -3.29 -5.33 10.53
N PRO A 200 -3.06 -4.03 10.29
CA PRO A 200 -1.99 -3.56 9.41
C PRO A 200 -0.58 -3.79 9.95
N ASP A 201 -0.44 -3.99 11.25
CA ASP A 201 0.77 -4.43 11.93
C ASP A 201 1.20 -5.82 11.47
N LYS A 202 0.27 -6.77 11.30
CA LYS A 202 0.56 -8.11 10.76
C LYS A 202 1.06 -8.09 9.33
N ASP A 203 0.43 -7.30 8.46
CA ASP A 203 0.93 -7.11 7.10
C ASP A 203 2.37 -6.61 7.08
N LYS A 204 2.65 -5.60 7.89
CA LYS A 204 3.96 -4.97 7.98
C LYS A 204 5.00 -5.95 8.56
N GLU A 205 4.63 -6.70 9.57
CA GLU A 205 5.50 -7.72 10.19
C GLU A 205 5.84 -8.81 9.18
N HIS A 206 4.83 -9.38 8.49
CA HIS A 206 5.05 -10.43 7.49
C HIS A 206 5.93 -9.94 6.35
N VAL A 207 5.61 -8.80 5.73
CA VAL A 207 6.44 -8.22 4.66
C VAL A 207 7.88 -7.95 5.15
N THR A 208 8.05 -7.48 6.38
CA THR A 208 9.37 -7.18 6.94
C THR A 208 10.17 -8.46 7.18
N SER A 209 9.59 -9.47 7.83
CA SER A 209 10.25 -10.74 8.14
C SER A 209 10.62 -11.51 6.88
N THR A 210 9.71 -11.60 5.91
CA THR A 210 10.01 -12.23 4.61
C THR A 210 11.12 -11.49 3.89
N ASN A 211 11.09 -10.15 3.86
CA ASN A 211 12.17 -9.37 3.23
C ASN A 211 13.52 -9.59 3.90
N GLN A 212 13.58 -9.65 5.22
CA GLN A 212 14.81 -9.91 5.98
C GLN A 212 15.34 -11.32 5.71
N SER A 213 14.47 -12.33 5.68
CA SER A 213 14.86 -13.73 5.41
C SER A 213 15.38 -13.94 3.98
N LYS A 214 15.15 -12.98 3.08
CA LYS A 214 15.59 -13.00 1.65
C LYS A 214 16.59 -11.88 1.33
N ASP A 215 17.44 -11.51 2.27
CA ASP A 215 18.52 -10.52 2.11
C ASP A 215 18.05 -9.15 1.60
N GLY A 216 16.84 -8.73 1.95
CA GLY A 216 16.29 -7.44 1.54
C GLY A 216 15.74 -7.37 0.11
N ARG A 217 15.69 -8.51 -0.60
CA ARG A 217 15.38 -8.56 -2.06
C ARG A 217 13.90 -8.53 -2.41
N VAL A 218 13.00 -8.69 -1.44
CA VAL A 218 11.55 -8.83 -1.69
C VAL A 218 10.90 -7.48 -1.97
N LEU A 219 11.25 -6.42 -1.24
CA LEU A 219 10.63 -5.10 -1.42
C LEU A 219 10.88 -4.51 -2.82
N GLU A 220 12.09 -4.69 -3.35
CA GLU A 220 12.44 -4.28 -4.71
C GLU A 220 11.63 -5.06 -5.74
N LEU A 221 11.51 -6.38 -5.55
CA LEU A 221 10.73 -7.24 -6.43
C LEU A 221 9.24 -6.84 -6.44
N ILE A 222 8.66 -6.57 -5.27
CA ILE A 222 7.27 -6.09 -5.16
C ILE A 222 7.09 -4.79 -5.96
N ARG A 223 7.99 -3.80 -5.79
CA ARG A 223 7.89 -2.53 -6.54
C ARG A 223 8.01 -2.73 -8.04
N LEU A 224 8.93 -3.57 -8.48
CA LEU A 224 9.08 -3.90 -9.90
C LEU A 224 7.84 -4.60 -10.47
N CYS A 225 7.28 -5.57 -9.75
CA CYS A 225 6.04 -6.24 -10.14
C CYS A 225 4.84 -5.26 -10.20
N LYS A 226 4.77 -4.29 -9.29
CA LYS A 226 3.75 -3.24 -9.34
C LYS A 226 3.92 -2.32 -10.57
N LYS A 227 5.16 -1.95 -10.92
CA LYS A 227 5.43 -1.20 -12.16
C LYS A 227 4.99 -2.01 -13.37
N TRP A 228 5.38 -3.29 -13.48
CA TRP A 228 4.94 -4.19 -14.56
C TRP A 228 3.41 -4.29 -14.64
N ASN A 229 2.73 -4.39 -13.50
CA ASN A 229 1.28 -4.49 -13.45
C ASN A 229 0.57 -3.27 -14.06
N LYS A 230 1.19 -2.09 -13.99
CA LYS A 230 0.70 -0.83 -14.57
C LYS A 230 1.03 -0.65 -16.05
N VAL A 231 1.97 -1.42 -16.59
CA VAL A 231 2.37 -1.33 -18.00
C VAL A 231 1.28 -1.91 -18.90
N LYS A 232 0.94 -1.16 -19.97
CA LYS A 232 -0.11 -1.49 -20.94
C LYS A 232 -1.52 -1.48 -20.35
N ASN A 233 -2.47 -0.85 -21.02
CA ASN A 233 -3.90 -0.64 -20.66
C ASN A 233 -4.70 -1.96 -20.54
N THR A 234 -4.16 -2.96 -19.87
CA THR A 234 -4.82 -4.22 -19.54
C THR A 234 -5.36 -4.17 -18.11
N LYS A 235 -6.30 -5.05 -17.78
CA LYS A 235 -6.72 -5.25 -16.39
C LYS A 235 -5.49 -5.43 -15.50
N THR A 236 -5.49 -4.77 -14.36
CA THR A 236 -4.41 -4.85 -13.37
C THR A 236 -4.81 -5.71 -12.18
N LEU A 237 -3.85 -6.41 -11.61
CA LEU A 237 -4.01 -7.06 -10.30
C LEU A 237 -4.22 -5.99 -9.22
N PRO A 238 -5.16 -6.18 -8.29
CA PRO A 238 -5.24 -5.33 -7.11
C PRO A 238 -3.88 -5.31 -6.38
N SER A 239 -3.41 -4.11 -6.01
CA SER A 239 -2.05 -3.93 -5.47
C SER A 239 -1.75 -4.81 -4.26
N TYR A 240 -2.70 -4.92 -3.32
CA TYR A 240 -2.53 -5.74 -2.12
C TYR A 240 -2.46 -7.24 -2.46
N MET A 241 -3.31 -7.71 -3.37
CA MET A 241 -3.26 -9.09 -3.84
C MET A 241 -1.93 -9.41 -4.55
N LEU A 242 -1.42 -8.50 -5.39
CA LEU A 242 -0.12 -8.68 -6.03
C LEU A 242 1.02 -8.73 -4.99
N GLU A 243 1.03 -7.83 -4.01
CA GLU A 243 1.98 -7.88 -2.89
C GLU A 243 1.94 -9.24 -2.20
N THR A 244 0.73 -9.72 -1.85
CA THR A 244 0.54 -11.02 -1.20
C THR A 244 1.08 -12.17 -2.06
N MET A 245 0.82 -12.16 -3.37
CA MET A 245 1.36 -13.18 -4.28
C MET A 245 2.89 -13.18 -4.32
N ILE A 246 3.52 -12.01 -4.31
CA ILE A 246 4.99 -11.92 -4.32
C ILE A 246 5.60 -12.34 -2.98
N ILE A 247 4.94 -12.05 -1.86
CA ILE A 247 5.34 -12.55 -0.53
C ILE A 247 5.24 -14.08 -0.51
N ASN A 248 4.12 -14.66 -0.95
CA ASN A 248 3.95 -16.12 -1.03
C ASN A 248 4.99 -16.79 -1.94
N PHE A 249 5.32 -16.14 -3.08
CA PHE A 249 6.43 -16.58 -3.93
C PHE A 249 7.75 -16.58 -3.16
N ALA A 250 8.08 -15.48 -2.49
CA ALA A 250 9.33 -15.37 -1.75
C ALA A 250 9.41 -16.41 -0.60
N ASP A 251 8.31 -16.62 0.12
CA ASP A 251 8.24 -17.61 1.20
C ASP A 251 8.39 -19.06 0.69
N SER A 252 7.93 -19.34 -0.55
CA SER A 252 8.10 -20.67 -1.17
C SER A 252 9.53 -20.97 -1.63
N GLN A 253 10.42 -19.96 -1.71
CA GLN A 253 11.79 -20.11 -2.17
C GLN A 253 12.74 -20.27 -0.97
N ALA A 254 13.74 -21.14 -1.04
CA ALA A 254 14.81 -21.19 -0.05
C ALA A 254 15.60 -19.85 -0.04
N GLU A 255 15.94 -19.37 -1.22
CA GLU A 255 16.59 -18.07 -1.44
C GLU A 255 16.06 -17.38 -2.71
N LEU A 256 16.17 -16.07 -2.79
CA LEU A 256 15.93 -15.33 -4.02
C LEU A 256 17.23 -15.04 -4.75
N ASN A 257 17.19 -15.14 -6.09
CA ASN A 257 18.36 -14.82 -6.91
C ASN A 257 18.86 -13.38 -6.61
N LYS A 258 20.17 -13.18 -6.61
CA LYS A 258 20.76 -11.84 -6.41
C LYS A 258 20.45 -10.85 -7.54
N TRP A 259 20.21 -11.34 -8.77
CA TRP A 259 19.95 -10.53 -9.94
C TRP A 259 18.46 -10.28 -10.11
N MET A 260 18.10 -9.04 -10.43
CA MET A 260 16.70 -8.60 -10.47
C MET A 260 15.92 -9.24 -11.62
N ASP A 261 16.52 -9.39 -12.79
CA ASP A 261 15.95 -10.01 -13.97
C ASP A 261 15.48 -11.45 -13.71
N PHE A 262 16.33 -12.24 -13.04
CA PHE A 262 15.97 -13.62 -12.66
C PHE A 262 14.82 -13.64 -11.64
N ARG A 263 14.89 -12.80 -10.59
CA ARG A 263 13.81 -12.72 -9.58
C ARG A 263 12.48 -12.37 -10.22
N PHE A 264 12.50 -11.39 -11.11
CA PHE A 264 11.30 -10.93 -11.78
C PHE A 264 10.76 -11.97 -12.75
N ARG A 265 11.62 -12.61 -13.56
CA ARG A 265 11.23 -13.72 -14.43
C ARG A 265 10.52 -14.82 -13.64
N ASP A 266 11.09 -15.25 -12.52
CA ASP A 266 10.57 -16.35 -11.71
C ASP A 266 9.25 -15.93 -11.02
N ALA A 267 9.12 -14.65 -10.61
CA ALA A 267 7.86 -14.09 -10.11
C ALA A 267 6.75 -14.08 -11.17
N LEU A 268 7.06 -13.81 -12.44
CA LEU A 268 6.09 -13.90 -13.55
C LEU A 268 5.56 -15.33 -13.73
N SER A 269 6.43 -16.33 -13.65
CA SER A 269 6.02 -17.75 -13.68
C SER A 269 5.08 -18.06 -12.52
N TYR A 270 5.47 -17.65 -11.30
CA TYR A 270 4.63 -17.86 -10.12
C TYR A 270 3.25 -17.21 -10.25
N ILE A 271 3.17 -15.95 -10.70
CA ILE A 271 1.90 -15.27 -10.96
C ILE A 271 1.04 -16.06 -11.95
N ALA A 272 1.65 -16.49 -13.07
CA ALA A 272 0.94 -17.24 -14.12
C ALA A 272 0.35 -18.58 -13.61
N ASP A 273 1.07 -19.25 -12.72
CA ASP A 273 0.67 -20.55 -12.20
C ASP A 273 -0.37 -20.47 -11.07
N HIS A 274 -0.39 -19.33 -10.32
CA HIS A 274 -1.20 -19.19 -9.12
C HIS A 274 -2.39 -18.23 -9.24
N ILE A 275 -2.47 -17.40 -10.30
CA ILE A 275 -3.53 -16.40 -10.44
C ILE A 275 -4.95 -16.98 -10.50
N LEU A 276 -5.11 -18.23 -10.95
CA LEU A 276 -6.40 -18.92 -10.97
C LEU A 276 -6.82 -19.48 -9.60
N SER A 277 -5.88 -19.59 -8.68
CA SER A 277 -6.07 -20.14 -7.34
C SER A 277 -6.50 -19.08 -6.33
N PRO A 278 -7.07 -19.48 -5.17
CA PRO A 278 -7.28 -18.57 -4.06
C PRO A 278 -5.96 -17.91 -3.60
N VAL A 279 -6.02 -16.62 -3.28
CA VAL A 279 -4.94 -15.88 -2.61
C VAL A 279 -5.48 -15.47 -1.24
N TYR A 280 -4.88 -15.94 -0.17
CA TYR A 280 -5.36 -15.68 1.17
C TYR A 280 -4.73 -14.42 1.76
N ASP A 281 -5.56 -13.65 2.46
CA ASP A 281 -5.17 -12.42 3.15
C ASP A 281 -4.07 -12.67 4.19
N MET A 282 -2.95 -11.93 4.08
CA MET A 282 -1.84 -12.02 5.05
C MET A 282 -2.27 -11.65 6.48
N LYS A 283 -3.33 -10.85 6.64
CA LYS A 283 -3.91 -10.50 7.95
C LYS A 283 -4.75 -11.63 8.55
N GLU A 284 -5.10 -12.66 7.75
CA GLU A 284 -5.99 -13.77 8.13
C GLU A 284 -7.38 -13.28 8.61
N ILE A 285 -7.91 -12.24 7.97
CA ILE A 285 -9.22 -11.65 8.28
C ILE A 285 -10.20 -11.85 7.12
N GLN A 286 -9.77 -11.53 5.89
CA GLN A 286 -10.65 -11.46 4.73
C GLN A 286 -10.79 -12.82 4.00
N GLY A 287 -10.01 -13.83 4.38
CA GLY A 287 -9.97 -15.10 3.66
C GLY A 287 -9.37 -14.94 2.25
N ASN A 288 -10.07 -15.45 1.23
CA ASN A 288 -9.61 -15.32 -0.16
C ASN A 288 -9.83 -13.89 -0.68
N ILE A 289 -8.74 -13.23 -1.06
CA ILE A 289 -8.74 -11.87 -1.64
C ILE A 289 -8.68 -11.84 -3.16
N ASN A 290 -8.63 -13.01 -3.82
CA ASN A 290 -8.67 -13.12 -5.28
C ASN A 290 -10.12 -13.13 -5.79
N ASN A 291 -10.73 -11.95 -5.79
CA ASN A 291 -12.11 -11.71 -6.20
C ASN A 291 -12.25 -11.33 -7.69
N LEU A 292 -11.20 -11.53 -8.50
CA LEU A 292 -11.25 -11.32 -9.94
C LEU A 292 -12.18 -12.35 -10.59
N ASP A 293 -12.92 -11.93 -11.63
CA ASP A 293 -13.63 -12.88 -12.47
C ASP A 293 -12.68 -13.79 -13.27
N ILE A 294 -13.22 -14.87 -13.81
CA ILE A 294 -12.40 -15.88 -14.50
C ILE A 294 -11.76 -15.31 -15.78
N GLU A 295 -12.42 -14.39 -16.46
CA GLU A 295 -11.93 -13.81 -17.69
C GLU A 295 -10.71 -12.90 -17.41
N ASP A 296 -10.80 -12.05 -16.39
CA ASP A 296 -9.69 -11.22 -15.92
C ASP A 296 -8.51 -12.08 -15.44
N LYS A 297 -8.77 -13.17 -14.69
CA LYS A 297 -7.73 -14.12 -14.28
C LYS A 297 -6.99 -14.74 -15.47
N LEU A 298 -7.74 -15.19 -16.49
CA LEU A 298 -7.14 -15.78 -17.70
C LEU A 298 -6.34 -14.76 -18.51
N ARG A 299 -6.81 -13.52 -18.62
CA ARG A 299 -6.07 -12.42 -19.28
C ARG A 299 -4.75 -12.12 -18.55
N LEU A 300 -4.79 -12.04 -17.23
CA LEU A 300 -3.60 -11.79 -16.41
C LEU A 300 -2.63 -12.96 -16.45
N GLN A 301 -3.13 -14.20 -16.44
CA GLN A 301 -2.32 -15.39 -16.64
C GLN A 301 -1.59 -15.36 -17.96
N GLN A 302 -2.32 -15.05 -19.05
CA GLN A 302 -1.73 -14.99 -20.40
C GLN A 302 -0.68 -13.87 -20.49
N LYS A 303 -0.94 -12.70 -19.89
CA LYS A 303 0.05 -11.60 -19.80
C LYS A 303 1.32 -12.08 -19.11
N ALA A 304 1.19 -12.67 -17.93
CA ALA A 304 2.34 -13.16 -17.16
C ALA A 304 3.14 -14.23 -17.91
N ARG A 305 2.47 -15.18 -18.58
CA ARG A 305 3.14 -16.20 -19.42
C ARG A 305 3.87 -15.61 -20.62
N THR A 306 3.24 -14.66 -21.31
CA THR A 306 3.85 -13.99 -22.45
C THR A 306 5.10 -13.23 -22.03
N ASP A 307 5.01 -12.46 -20.93
CA ASP A 307 6.14 -11.68 -20.43
C ASP A 307 7.23 -12.57 -19.81
N TYR A 308 6.87 -13.70 -19.20
CA TYR A 308 7.83 -14.74 -18.80
C TYR A 308 8.61 -15.31 -20.00
N SER A 309 7.92 -15.62 -21.10
CA SER A 309 8.60 -16.11 -22.31
C SER A 309 9.60 -15.09 -22.86
N LYS A 310 9.23 -13.80 -22.91
CA LYS A 310 10.15 -12.74 -23.31
C LYS A 310 11.34 -12.58 -22.35
N ALA A 311 11.12 -12.72 -21.03
CA ALA A 311 12.20 -12.72 -20.05
C ALA A 311 13.18 -13.90 -20.27
N CYS A 312 12.67 -15.07 -20.64
CA CYS A 312 13.53 -16.22 -21.01
C CYS A 312 14.32 -15.94 -22.32
N GLU A 313 13.71 -15.31 -23.33
CA GLU A 313 14.41 -14.90 -24.53
C GLU A 313 15.50 -13.86 -24.23
N ALA A 314 15.21 -12.87 -23.37
CA ALA A 314 16.19 -11.88 -22.93
C ALA A 314 17.40 -12.55 -22.25
N TRP A 315 17.17 -13.51 -21.36
CA TRP A 315 18.22 -14.28 -20.72
C TRP A 315 19.06 -15.10 -21.72
N GLN A 316 18.43 -15.70 -22.76
CA GLN A 316 19.18 -16.39 -23.82
C GLN A 316 20.12 -15.46 -24.59
N GLN A 317 19.67 -14.23 -24.89
CA GLN A 317 20.48 -13.22 -25.54
C GLN A 317 21.66 -12.76 -24.64
N GLU A 318 21.40 -12.57 -23.34
CA GLU A 318 22.44 -12.22 -22.38
C GLU A 318 23.52 -13.30 -22.26
N ARG A 319 23.13 -14.59 -22.21
CA ARG A 319 24.07 -15.71 -22.24
C ARG A 319 24.92 -15.80 -23.51
N ALA A 320 24.42 -15.26 -24.61
CA ALA A 320 25.15 -15.14 -25.89
C ALA A 320 25.97 -13.85 -25.97
N ASP A 321 26.14 -13.13 -24.85
CA ASP A 321 26.82 -11.82 -24.75
C ASP A 321 26.18 -10.74 -25.65
N ASN A 322 24.89 -10.90 -25.96
CA ASN A 322 24.13 -9.97 -26.79
C ASN A 322 23.24 -9.07 -25.91
N HIS A 323 23.88 -8.22 -25.10
CA HIS A 323 23.20 -7.35 -24.14
C HIS A 323 22.21 -6.39 -24.83
N LYS A 324 22.49 -5.93 -26.05
CA LYS A 324 21.62 -5.04 -26.80
C LYS A 324 20.25 -5.68 -27.04
N GLU A 325 20.21 -6.91 -27.59
CA GLU A 325 18.93 -7.60 -27.84
C GLU A 325 18.27 -8.04 -26.53
N ALA A 326 19.03 -8.39 -25.47
CA ALA A 326 18.50 -8.69 -24.16
C ALA A 326 17.76 -7.48 -23.54
N ILE A 327 18.37 -6.29 -23.54
CA ILE A 327 17.78 -5.03 -23.05
C ILE A 327 16.53 -4.67 -23.85
N LYS A 328 16.58 -4.81 -25.18
CA LYS A 328 15.42 -4.60 -26.04
C LYS A 328 14.24 -5.52 -25.66
N LYS A 329 14.50 -6.79 -25.36
CA LYS A 329 13.45 -7.74 -24.91
C LYS A 329 12.83 -7.32 -23.58
N TRP A 330 13.61 -6.80 -22.64
CA TRP A 330 13.09 -6.21 -21.40
C TRP A 330 12.24 -4.97 -21.66
N GLY A 331 12.63 -4.13 -22.63
CA GLY A 331 11.81 -2.99 -23.11
C GLY A 331 10.45 -3.42 -23.67
N GLU A 332 10.35 -4.61 -24.31
CA GLU A 332 9.05 -5.16 -24.74
C GLU A 332 8.12 -5.52 -23.57
N ILE A 333 8.67 -5.80 -22.38
CA ILE A 333 7.92 -6.11 -21.16
C ILE A 333 7.51 -4.82 -20.44
N PHE A 334 8.45 -3.89 -20.22
CA PHE A 334 8.25 -2.70 -19.38
C PHE A 334 7.85 -1.44 -20.18
N GLY A 335 7.91 -1.50 -21.51
CA GLY A 335 7.59 -0.35 -22.39
C GLY A 335 8.76 0.62 -22.54
N SER A 336 8.45 1.83 -23.02
CA SER A 336 9.44 2.88 -23.33
C SER A 336 10.17 3.44 -22.11
N ASP A 337 9.68 3.18 -20.90
CA ASP A 337 10.32 3.62 -19.67
C ASP A 337 11.56 2.77 -19.32
N PHE A 338 11.72 1.60 -19.95
CA PHE A 338 12.90 0.75 -19.70
C PHE A 338 14.09 1.30 -20.50
N PRO A 339 15.30 1.37 -19.88
CA PRO A 339 16.49 1.89 -20.53
C PRO A 339 16.79 1.22 -21.88
N THR A 340 17.39 1.98 -22.78
CA THR A 340 17.90 1.45 -24.05
C THR A 340 19.39 1.16 -23.94
N TYR A 341 19.86 0.22 -24.75
CA TYR A 341 21.30 -0.05 -24.87
C TYR A 341 22.00 1.12 -25.57
N GLY A 342 23.08 1.64 -25.01
CA GLY A 342 23.86 2.73 -25.59
C GLY A 342 25.35 2.63 -25.39
#